data_93509ba0957987ac0510042e0976957b
#
_entry.id   93509ba0957987ac0510042e0976957b
#
_cell.length_a   1.000
_cell.length_b   1.000
_cell.length_c   1.000
_cell.angle_alpha   90.00
_cell.angle_beta   90.00
_cell.angle_gamma   90.00
#
_symmetry.space_group_name_H-M   'P 1'
#
loop_
_entity.id
_entity.type
_entity.pdbx_description
1 polymer ?
#
loop_
_entity_poly.entity_id
_entity_poly.type
_entity_poly.pdbx_seq_one_letter_code
_entity_poly.pdbx_strand_id
1 'polypeptide(L)'
;MGLKFLKINPDDNVAVAIVPLKKGECISVDGKEIFLQEDIPAGHKVALKDFAENEDIIKYGYAIGHARCAIIKGAWVNERNIKTNLEGLLEYSYSPNLAELNIPNRNLSFMGYRRKTGEVGIRNEIWVIPTVGCVNGIVNRLADSLRRETGEVNVDAIVAFPHNYGCSQLGNDHENTRKILRDMVLHPNAGAVLVVGLGCENNQLSAFKDLLGEYDAE
;
A
#
# COMPACT_ATOMS: atom_id res chain seq x y z
N MET A 1 -13.00 22.90 -22.61
CA MET A 1 -12.89 21.54 -23.16
C MET A 1 -12.25 20.66 -22.11
N GLY A 2 -12.85 19.52 -21.74
CA GLY A 2 -12.28 18.61 -20.77
C GLY A 2 -11.03 17.91 -21.32
N LEU A 3 -10.12 17.50 -20.42
CA LEU A 3 -8.92 16.75 -20.75
C LEU A 3 -9.33 15.39 -21.36
N LYS A 4 -8.91 15.11 -22.60
CA LYS A 4 -9.26 13.86 -23.29
C LYS A 4 -8.24 12.74 -23.10
N PHE A 5 -7.00 13.09 -22.79
CA PHE A 5 -5.88 12.17 -22.59
C PHE A 5 -4.89 12.78 -21.57
N LEU A 6 -4.04 11.94 -21.01
CA LEU A 6 -3.06 12.34 -19.98
C LEU A 6 -1.70 11.68 -20.28
N LYS A 7 -0.65 12.48 -20.42
CA LYS A 7 0.73 12.07 -20.27
C LYS A 7 1.12 12.33 -18.81
N ILE A 8 1.58 11.30 -18.09
CA ILE A 8 1.74 11.36 -16.62
C ILE A 8 3.13 11.84 -16.23
N ASN A 9 4.16 11.34 -16.91
CA ASN A 9 5.55 11.72 -16.68
C ASN A 9 6.14 12.34 -17.96
N PRO A 10 7.04 13.34 -17.87
CA PRO A 10 7.70 13.92 -19.05
C PRO A 10 8.41 12.90 -19.94
N ASP A 11 8.94 11.80 -19.36
CA ASP A 11 9.66 10.76 -20.08
C ASP A 11 8.73 9.69 -20.72
N ASP A 12 7.42 9.75 -20.44
CA ASP A 12 6.47 8.81 -21.01
C ASP A 12 6.45 8.92 -22.52
N ASN A 13 6.49 7.77 -23.20
CA ASN A 13 6.35 7.66 -24.66
C ASN A 13 4.96 7.14 -25.07
N VAL A 14 4.06 7.01 -24.11
CA VAL A 14 2.62 6.77 -24.30
C VAL A 14 1.81 7.77 -23.48
N ALA A 15 0.58 8.05 -23.91
CA ALA A 15 -0.43 8.77 -23.11
C ALA A 15 -1.64 7.88 -22.86
N VAL A 16 -2.43 8.19 -21.82
CA VAL A 16 -3.66 7.47 -21.48
C VAL A 16 -4.86 8.24 -21.97
N ALA A 17 -5.75 7.61 -22.72
CA ALA A 17 -7.04 8.15 -23.10
C ALA A 17 -7.96 8.18 -21.88
N ILE A 18 -8.47 9.36 -21.49
CA ILE A 18 -9.41 9.52 -20.37
C ILE A 18 -10.84 9.27 -20.84
N VAL A 19 -11.11 9.58 -22.08
CA VAL A 19 -12.38 9.31 -22.76
C VAL A 19 -12.11 8.47 -24.02
N PRO A 20 -13.11 7.77 -24.57
CA PRO A 20 -12.93 7.11 -25.87
C PRO A 20 -12.49 8.10 -26.95
N LEU A 21 -11.44 7.77 -27.67
CA LEU A 21 -10.90 8.56 -28.77
C LEU A 21 -11.18 7.83 -30.08
N LYS A 22 -11.42 8.61 -31.16
CA LYS A 22 -11.79 8.06 -32.46
C LYS A 22 -10.62 8.07 -33.43
N LYS A 23 -10.57 7.08 -34.32
CA LYS A 23 -9.66 7.04 -35.49
C LYS A 23 -9.74 8.36 -36.26
N GLY A 24 -8.59 8.89 -36.63
CA GLY A 24 -8.46 10.15 -37.36
C GLY A 24 -8.57 11.42 -36.47
N GLU A 25 -8.93 11.31 -35.22
CA GLU A 25 -8.81 12.48 -34.31
C GLU A 25 -7.33 12.90 -34.19
N CYS A 26 -7.12 14.22 -34.11
CA CYS A 26 -5.83 14.79 -33.79
C CYS A 26 -5.80 15.16 -32.29
N ILE A 27 -4.80 14.67 -31.57
CA ILE A 27 -4.50 15.07 -30.19
C ILE A 27 -3.19 15.84 -30.17
N SER A 28 -3.07 16.84 -29.30
CA SER A 28 -1.83 17.60 -29.11
C SER A 28 -1.20 17.24 -27.76
N VAL A 29 -0.02 16.63 -27.79
CA VAL A 29 0.76 16.24 -26.59
C VAL A 29 2.12 16.92 -26.64
N ASP A 30 2.48 17.69 -25.63
CA ASP A 30 3.73 18.45 -25.55
C ASP A 30 3.95 19.33 -26.80
N GLY A 31 2.88 19.93 -27.33
CA GLY A 31 2.95 20.76 -28.55
C GLY A 31 3.10 20.01 -29.86
N LYS A 32 3.07 18.66 -29.86
CA LYS A 32 3.16 17.82 -31.03
C LYS A 32 1.80 17.24 -31.39
N GLU A 33 1.40 17.37 -32.64
CA GLU A 33 0.18 16.75 -33.15
C GLU A 33 0.37 15.26 -33.42
N ILE A 34 -0.64 14.50 -32.99
CA ILE A 34 -0.69 13.03 -33.12
C ILE A 34 -2.05 12.65 -33.72
N PHE A 35 -2.06 12.10 -34.93
CA PHE A 35 -3.26 11.57 -35.56
C PHE A 35 -3.48 10.12 -35.13
N LEU A 36 -4.66 9.81 -34.60
CA LEU A 36 -5.00 8.48 -34.14
C LEU A 36 -5.23 7.52 -35.28
N GLN A 37 -4.58 6.37 -35.24
CA GLN A 37 -4.62 5.36 -36.30
C GLN A 37 -5.84 4.44 -36.19
N GLU A 38 -6.43 4.36 -35.03
CA GLU A 38 -7.57 3.50 -34.71
C GLU A 38 -8.38 4.08 -33.52
N ASP A 39 -9.55 3.50 -33.25
CA ASP A 39 -10.33 3.84 -32.05
C ASP A 39 -9.59 3.38 -30.79
N ILE A 40 -9.47 4.26 -29.79
CA ILE A 40 -8.80 3.97 -28.53
C ILE A 40 -9.81 4.09 -27.39
N PRO A 41 -10.09 3.00 -26.66
CA PRO A 41 -11.01 3.03 -25.53
C PRO A 41 -10.48 3.89 -24.37
N ALA A 42 -11.37 4.39 -23.52
CA ALA A 42 -10.98 5.06 -22.29
C ALA A 42 -10.15 4.11 -21.40
N GLY A 43 -9.15 4.66 -20.71
CA GLY A 43 -8.21 3.92 -19.89
C GLY A 43 -7.05 3.25 -20.66
N HIS A 44 -7.07 3.28 -21.98
CA HIS A 44 -6.05 2.66 -22.81
C HIS A 44 -4.97 3.65 -23.27
N LYS A 45 -3.84 3.09 -23.72
CA LYS A 45 -2.63 3.85 -24.08
C LYS A 45 -2.59 4.16 -25.59
N VAL A 46 -2.15 5.35 -25.93
CA VAL A 46 -1.82 5.79 -27.29
C VAL A 46 -0.31 5.99 -27.43
N ALA A 47 0.27 5.53 -28.52
CA ALA A 47 1.68 5.71 -28.86
C ALA A 47 1.98 7.17 -29.20
N LEU A 48 2.93 7.80 -28.50
CA LEU A 48 3.35 9.18 -28.75
C LEU A 48 4.46 9.30 -29.78
N LYS A 49 5.07 8.17 -30.13
CA LYS A 49 6.09 8.03 -31.18
C LYS A 49 5.96 6.69 -31.88
N ASP A 50 6.74 6.50 -32.95
CA ASP A 50 6.94 5.18 -33.51
C ASP A 50 7.83 4.33 -32.59
N PHE A 51 7.53 3.03 -32.46
CA PHE A 51 8.33 2.05 -31.76
C PHE A 51 8.84 0.98 -32.71
N ALA A 52 10.10 0.66 -32.59
CA ALA A 52 10.65 -0.55 -33.15
C ALA A 52 10.29 -1.78 -32.33
N GLU A 53 10.39 -2.97 -32.91
CA GLU A 53 10.28 -4.21 -32.15
C GLU A 53 11.34 -4.27 -31.01
N ASN A 54 10.97 -4.75 -29.86
CA ASN A 54 11.75 -4.80 -28.62
C ASN A 54 12.12 -3.44 -28.02
N GLU A 55 11.56 -2.34 -28.50
CA GLU A 55 11.75 -1.02 -27.91
C GLU A 55 10.88 -0.85 -26.66
N ASP A 56 11.45 -0.25 -25.59
CA ASP A 56 10.77 -0.04 -24.32
C ASP A 56 9.61 0.95 -24.41
N ILE A 57 8.48 0.54 -23.84
CA ILE A 57 7.31 1.38 -23.67
C ILE A 57 7.33 1.93 -22.24
N ILE A 58 7.47 3.25 -22.15
CA ILE A 58 7.65 3.98 -20.88
C ILE A 58 6.34 4.62 -20.47
N LYS A 59 5.90 4.34 -19.25
CA LYS A 59 4.75 4.96 -18.58
C LYS A 59 5.08 5.20 -17.12
N TYR A 60 4.68 6.32 -16.56
CA TYR A 60 5.04 6.76 -15.21
C TYR A 60 6.56 6.97 -15.02
N GLY A 61 7.30 7.22 -16.09
CA GLY A 61 8.75 7.32 -16.07
C GLY A 61 9.50 5.99 -16.05
N TYR A 62 8.80 4.84 -16.17
CA TYR A 62 9.39 3.49 -16.11
C TYR A 62 8.97 2.64 -17.30
N ALA A 63 9.86 1.73 -17.74
CA ALA A 63 9.53 0.73 -18.73
C ALA A 63 8.46 -0.23 -18.19
N ILE A 64 7.27 -0.20 -18.78
CA ILE A 64 6.15 -1.10 -18.43
C ILE A 64 6.15 -2.39 -19.26
N GLY A 65 7.04 -2.48 -20.24
CA GLY A 65 7.19 -3.57 -21.19
C GLY A 65 7.90 -3.08 -22.44
N HIS A 66 7.98 -3.94 -23.43
CA HIS A 66 8.55 -3.64 -24.74
C HIS A 66 7.57 -3.93 -25.87
N ALA A 67 7.77 -3.29 -27.03
CA ALA A 67 6.98 -3.51 -28.21
C ALA A 67 7.24 -4.92 -28.79
N ARG A 68 6.20 -5.70 -29.06
CA ARG A 68 6.28 -7.05 -29.67
C ARG A 68 6.47 -6.98 -31.18
N CYS A 69 6.16 -5.86 -31.79
CA CYS A 69 6.27 -5.54 -33.20
C CYS A 69 6.37 -4.04 -33.36
N ALA A 70 6.66 -3.56 -34.56
CA ALA A 70 6.63 -2.12 -34.84
C ALA A 70 5.25 -1.52 -34.53
N ILE A 71 5.21 -0.42 -33.78
CA ILE A 71 4.00 0.33 -33.40
C ILE A 71 4.15 1.75 -33.97
N ILE A 72 3.21 2.19 -34.78
CA ILE A 72 3.25 3.54 -35.34
C ILE A 72 2.67 4.58 -34.36
N LYS A 73 3.16 5.79 -34.41
CA LYS A 73 2.66 6.93 -33.68
C LYS A 73 1.14 7.09 -33.83
N GLY A 74 0.41 7.25 -32.76
CA GLY A 74 -1.05 7.36 -32.75
C GLY A 74 -1.79 6.02 -32.71
N ALA A 75 -1.10 4.89 -32.68
CA ALA A 75 -1.71 3.58 -32.55
C ALA A 75 -2.08 3.27 -31.09
N TRP A 76 -3.02 2.35 -30.91
CA TRP A 76 -3.42 1.81 -29.62
C TRP A 76 -2.37 0.82 -29.09
N VAL A 77 -1.80 1.12 -27.93
CA VAL A 77 -0.86 0.24 -27.24
C VAL A 77 -1.62 -0.66 -26.26
N ASN A 78 -1.66 -1.97 -26.55
CA ASN A 78 -2.43 -2.98 -25.84
C ASN A 78 -1.68 -4.33 -25.81
N GLU A 79 -2.31 -5.36 -25.23
CA GLU A 79 -1.71 -6.71 -25.07
C GLU A 79 -1.29 -7.41 -26.37
N ARG A 80 -1.76 -6.94 -27.52
CA ARG A 80 -1.39 -7.51 -28.82
C ARG A 80 -0.02 -7.05 -29.30
N ASN A 81 0.39 -5.83 -28.92
CA ASN A 81 1.60 -5.18 -29.40
C ASN A 81 2.59 -4.78 -28.31
N ILE A 82 2.25 -5.01 -27.01
CA ILE A 82 3.18 -4.87 -25.89
C ILE A 82 3.37 -6.21 -25.18
N LYS A 83 4.58 -6.48 -24.70
CA LYS A 83 4.91 -7.59 -23.81
C LYS A 83 5.52 -7.02 -22.54
N THR A 84 5.12 -7.54 -21.37
CA THR A 84 5.73 -7.15 -20.10
C THR A 84 7.20 -7.59 -20.02
N ASN A 85 8.01 -6.80 -19.33
CA ASN A 85 9.39 -7.16 -19.01
C ASN A 85 9.49 -8.10 -17.78
N LEU A 86 8.35 -8.42 -17.13
CA LEU A 86 8.29 -9.36 -16.04
C LEU A 86 8.27 -10.80 -16.58
N GLU A 87 9.44 -11.41 -16.69
CA GLU A 87 9.61 -12.81 -17.10
C GLU A 87 10.45 -13.56 -16.07
N GLY A 88 10.00 -14.78 -15.72
CA GLY A 88 10.73 -15.72 -14.87
C GLY A 88 10.82 -15.29 -13.39
N LEU A 89 11.71 -15.96 -12.67
CA LEU A 89 12.09 -15.56 -11.32
C LEU A 89 13.09 -14.42 -11.42
N LEU A 90 12.66 -13.21 -11.02
CA LEU A 90 13.55 -12.04 -10.97
C LEU A 90 14.42 -12.14 -9.73
N GLU A 91 15.73 -12.06 -9.91
CA GLU A 91 16.65 -11.81 -8.80
C GLU A 91 16.56 -10.31 -8.44
N TYR A 92 15.95 -10.04 -7.28
CA TYR A 92 15.86 -8.68 -6.77
C TYR A 92 17.12 -8.37 -5.94
N SER A 93 17.84 -7.33 -6.32
CA SER A 93 18.89 -6.74 -5.50
C SER A 93 18.44 -5.38 -4.97
N TYR A 94 18.67 -5.13 -3.68
CA TYR A 94 18.47 -3.83 -3.11
C TYR A 94 19.52 -2.86 -3.65
N SER A 95 19.10 -1.94 -4.51
CA SER A 95 19.95 -0.87 -5.06
C SER A 95 19.37 0.48 -4.70
N PRO A 96 19.66 0.99 -3.48
CA PRO A 96 19.07 2.24 -3.01
C PRO A 96 19.63 3.43 -3.81
N ASN A 97 18.73 4.27 -4.31
CA ASN A 97 19.06 5.60 -4.82
C ASN A 97 18.53 6.62 -3.81
N LEU A 98 19.32 6.84 -2.74
CA LEU A 98 18.95 7.75 -1.66
C LEU A 98 19.45 9.15 -1.99
N ALA A 99 18.52 10.12 -2.13
CA ALA A 99 18.88 11.52 -2.19
C ALA A 99 19.37 11.98 -0.81
N GLU A 100 20.47 12.72 -0.78
CA GLU A 100 20.90 13.41 0.44
C GLU A 100 19.84 14.47 0.82
N LEU A 101 19.16 14.22 1.93
CA LEU A 101 18.20 15.17 2.48
C LEU A 101 18.98 16.20 3.31
N ASN A 102 19.11 17.41 2.81
CA ASN A 102 19.65 18.53 3.59
C ASN A 102 18.56 19.04 4.55
N ILE A 103 18.34 18.29 5.63
CA ILE A 103 17.37 18.67 6.67
C ILE A 103 18.08 19.61 7.65
N PRO A 104 17.64 20.86 7.76
CA PRO A 104 18.23 21.76 8.74
C PRO A 104 18.04 21.20 10.15
N ASN A 105 19.14 21.17 10.93
CA ASN A 105 19.10 20.72 12.31
C ASN A 105 18.23 21.68 13.13
N ARG A 106 17.02 21.28 13.46
CA ARG A 106 16.09 22.03 14.30
C ARG A 106 15.90 21.25 15.60
N ASN A 107 16.12 21.90 16.72
CA ASN A 107 15.79 21.35 18.04
C ASN A 107 14.25 21.36 18.20
N LEU A 108 13.61 20.34 17.65
CA LEU A 108 12.17 20.13 17.81
C LEU A 108 11.92 19.26 19.05
N SER A 109 10.92 19.63 19.83
CA SER A 109 10.49 18.87 20.99
C SER A 109 8.97 18.66 20.95
N PHE A 110 8.49 17.62 21.57
CA PHE A 110 7.07 17.33 21.73
C PHE A 110 6.81 16.72 23.11
N MET A 111 5.57 16.81 23.56
CA MET A 111 5.09 16.10 24.76
C MET A 111 4.70 14.68 24.38
N GLY A 112 5.21 13.70 25.12
CA GLY A 112 4.94 12.29 24.85
C GLY A 112 4.85 11.46 26.12
N TYR A 113 4.32 10.25 25.98
CA TYR A 113 4.16 9.27 27.05
C TYR A 113 5.35 8.32 27.07
N ARG A 114 6.21 8.42 28.07
CA ARG A 114 7.35 7.52 28.23
C ARG A 114 6.88 6.18 28.79
N ARG A 115 7.15 5.08 28.09
CA ARG A 115 6.83 3.72 28.53
C ARG A 115 7.93 3.14 29.42
N LYS A 116 7.61 2.07 30.18
CA LYS A 116 8.61 1.36 31.01
C LYS A 116 9.77 0.81 30.16
N THR A 117 9.53 0.46 28.90
CA THR A 117 10.53 0.03 27.93
C THR A 117 11.52 1.13 27.51
N GLY A 118 11.23 2.39 27.82
CA GLY A 118 12.00 3.57 27.42
C GLY A 118 11.52 4.21 26.12
N GLU A 119 10.64 3.57 25.37
CA GLU A 119 9.99 4.12 24.17
C GLU A 119 9.04 5.27 24.54
N VAL A 120 8.71 6.10 23.54
CA VAL A 120 7.85 7.27 23.73
C VAL A 120 6.68 7.22 22.76
N GLY A 121 5.47 7.15 23.30
CA GLY A 121 4.24 7.30 22.54
C GLY A 121 3.83 8.77 22.44
N ILE A 122 3.20 9.13 21.34
CA ILE A 122 2.55 10.44 21.13
C ILE A 122 1.05 10.37 21.49
N ARG A 123 0.56 9.17 21.80
CA ARG A 123 -0.80 8.87 22.24
C ARG A 123 -0.77 7.95 23.44
N ASN A 124 -1.86 7.95 24.22
CA ASN A 124 -2.08 7.04 25.33
C ASN A 124 -3.45 6.36 25.15
N GLU A 125 -3.48 5.27 24.39
CA GLU A 125 -4.72 4.62 23.99
C GLU A 125 -4.87 3.24 24.64
N ILE A 126 -6.10 2.75 24.77
CA ILE A 126 -6.39 1.35 25.10
C ILE A 126 -6.74 0.63 23.80
N TRP A 127 -6.02 -0.43 23.49
CA TRP A 127 -6.19 -1.18 22.27
C TRP A 127 -6.79 -2.56 22.54
N VAL A 128 -7.80 -2.97 21.74
CA VAL A 128 -8.39 -4.30 21.77
C VAL A 128 -8.04 -4.99 20.45
N ILE A 129 -7.18 -6.00 20.53
CA ILE A 129 -6.57 -6.65 19.37
C ILE A 129 -7.02 -8.12 19.33
N PRO A 130 -7.71 -8.56 18.26
CA PRO A 130 -8.03 -9.98 18.06
C PRO A 130 -6.82 -10.76 17.56
N THR A 131 -6.66 -12.02 17.96
CA THR A 131 -5.71 -12.95 17.34
C THR A 131 -6.25 -13.54 16.04
N VAL A 132 -7.56 -13.45 15.82
CA VAL A 132 -8.27 -14.02 14.67
C VAL A 132 -9.51 -13.21 14.32
N GLY A 133 -9.82 -13.10 13.03
CA GLY A 133 -10.97 -12.34 12.53
C GLY A 133 -12.33 -12.81 13.04
N CYS A 134 -12.45 -14.09 13.45
CA CYS A 134 -13.69 -14.65 13.99
C CYS A 134 -14.21 -13.94 15.23
N VAL A 135 -13.36 -13.28 16.01
CA VAL A 135 -13.74 -12.54 17.22
C VAL A 135 -13.88 -11.04 17.00
N ASN A 136 -13.82 -10.55 15.78
CA ASN A 136 -13.96 -9.11 15.46
C ASN A 136 -15.21 -8.48 16.08
N GLY A 137 -16.35 -9.20 16.02
CA GLY A 137 -17.60 -8.70 16.63
C GLY A 137 -17.51 -8.57 18.17
N ILE A 138 -16.73 -9.42 18.80
CA ILE A 138 -16.51 -9.38 20.25
C ILE A 138 -15.61 -8.22 20.61
N VAL A 139 -14.46 -8.04 19.91
CA VAL A 139 -13.53 -6.95 20.22
C VAL A 139 -14.15 -5.58 20.00
N ASN A 140 -14.98 -5.40 18.98
CA ASN A 140 -15.73 -4.17 18.77
C ASN A 140 -16.70 -3.89 19.95
N ARG A 141 -17.46 -4.90 20.38
CA ARG A 141 -18.39 -4.76 21.52
C ARG A 141 -17.65 -4.45 22.82
N LEU A 142 -16.50 -5.08 23.07
CA LEU A 142 -15.67 -4.81 24.25
C LEU A 142 -15.17 -3.37 24.24
N ALA A 143 -14.65 -2.89 23.13
CA ALA A 143 -14.22 -1.50 22.99
C ALA A 143 -15.38 -0.52 23.20
N ASP A 144 -16.56 -0.82 22.64
CA ASP A 144 -17.76 0.02 22.81
C ASP A 144 -18.29 0.00 24.23
N SER A 145 -18.27 -1.16 24.94
CA SER A 145 -18.64 -1.24 26.34
C SER A 145 -17.66 -0.44 27.21
N LEU A 146 -16.38 -0.62 26.99
CA LEU A 146 -15.36 0.09 27.74
C LEU A 146 -15.48 1.60 27.59
N ARG A 147 -15.73 2.11 26.36
CA ARG A 147 -15.97 3.55 26.11
C ARG A 147 -17.18 4.09 26.90
N ARG A 148 -18.22 3.27 27.06
CA ARG A 148 -19.43 3.69 27.83
C ARG A 148 -19.24 3.65 29.35
N GLU A 149 -18.45 2.67 29.81
CA GLU A 149 -18.30 2.41 31.26
C GLU A 149 -17.22 3.27 31.89
N THR A 150 -16.21 3.67 31.13
CA THR A 150 -15.02 4.33 31.68
C THR A 150 -15.17 5.82 31.96
N GLY A 151 -16.26 6.47 31.51
CA GLY A 151 -16.48 7.90 31.77
C GLY A 151 -15.26 8.76 31.38
N GLU A 152 -14.78 9.60 32.29
CA GLU A 152 -13.54 10.38 32.13
C GLU A 152 -12.29 9.56 32.48
N VAL A 153 -11.86 8.66 31.60
CA VAL A 153 -10.56 7.97 31.73
C VAL A 153 -9.49 8.83 31.09
N ASN A 154 -8.33 8.89 31.73
CA ASN A 154 -7.17 9.65 31.22
C ASN A 154 -6.47 8.88 30.07
N VAL A 155 -7.23 8.59 29.01
CA VAL A 155 -6.73 7.98 27.78
C VAL A 155 -7.25 8.74 26.57
N ASP A 156 -6.46 8.80 25.50
CA ASP A 156 -6.80 9.53 24.28
C ASP A 156 -7.90 8.84 23.46
N ALA A 157 -7.94 7.51 23.47
CA ALA A 157 -8.95 6.73 22.78
C ALA A 157 -8.98 5.27 23.29
N ILE A 158 -10.08 4.58 23.00
CA ILE A 158 -10.20 3.12 23.13
C ILE A 158 -10.50 2.58 21.74
N VAL A 159 -9.60 1.75 21.18
CA VAL A 159 -9.64 1.36 19.77
C VAL A 159 -9.64 -0.16 19.64
N ALA A 160 -10.58 -0.69 18.85
CA ALA A 160 -10.54 -2.08 18.39
C ALA A 160 -9.86 -2.14 17.02
N PHE A 161 -9.06 -3.19 16.79
CA PHE A 161 -8.35 -3.41 15.52
C PHE A 161 -8.85 -4.69 14.81
N PRO A 162 -10.07 -4.71 14.27
CA PRO A 162 -10.59 -5.88 13.56
C PRO A 162 -9.76 -6.17 12.31
N HIS A 163 -9.55 -7.47 12.02
CA HIS A 163 -8.86 -7.93 10.80
C HIS A 163 -9.41 -9.28 10.34
N ASN A 164 -9.06 -9.73 9.13
CA ASN A 164 -9.60 -10.96 8.53
C ASN A 164 -8.62 -12.15 8.57
N TYR A 165 -7.61 -12.10 9.43
CA TYR A 165 -6.50 -13.05 9.47
C TYR A 165 -6.53 -13.90 10.75
N GLY A 166 -5.53 -14.76 10.93
CA GLY A 166 -5.31 -15.56 12.14
C GLY A 166 -5.88 -16.98 12.07
N CYS A 167 -6.68 -17.29 11.04
CA CYS A 167 -7.17 -18.64 10.74
C CYS A 167 -6.90 -18.97 9.27
N SER A 168 -6.61 -20.26 8.97
CA SER A 168 -6.37 -20.75 7.61
C SER A 168 -5.19 -20.08 6.87
N GLN A 169 -4.29 -19.44 7.58
CA GLN A 169 -3.03 -18.93 7.05
C GLN A 169 -1.93 -19.97 7.20
N LEU A 170 -1.06 -20.06 6.20
CA LEU A 170 0.06 -20.99 6.15
C LEU A 170 1.38 -20.23 5.93
N GLY A 171 2.47 -20.85 6.46
CA GLY A 171 3.83 -20.38 6.20
C GLY A 171 4.06 -18.90 6.55
N ASN A 172 4.66 -18.18 5.63
CA ASN A 172 5.09 -16.78 5.84
C ASN A 172 3.93 -15.81 6.10
N ASP A 173 2.75 -16.05 5.53
CA ASP A 173 1.58 -15.18 5.76
C ASP A 173 1.14 -15.23 7.21
N HIS A 174 1.12 -16.43 7.80
CA HIS A 174 0.83 -16.62 9.21
C HIS A 174 1.89 -15.94 10.10
N GLU A 175 3.16 -16.16 9.82
CA GLU A 175 4.25 -15.57 10.57
C GLU A 175 4.26 -14.04 10.48
N ASN A 176 3.97 -13.46 9.32
CA ASN A 176 3.87 -12.02 9.15
C ASN A 176 2.69 -11.44 9.93
N THR A 177 1.53 -12.10 9.91
CA THR A 177 0.37 -11.68 10.72
C THR A 177 0.72 -11.67 12.21
N ARG A 178 1.37 -12.71 12.74
CA ARG A 178 1.80 -12.78 14.13
C ARG A 178 2.76 -11.66 14.51
N LYS A 179 3.76 -11.37 13.65
CA LYS A 179 4.73 -10.29 13.87
C LYS A 179 4.05 -8.92 13.91
N ILE A 180 3.15 -8.66 12.96
CA ILE A 180 2.40 -7.38 12.91
C ILE A 180 1.56 -7.21 14.18
N LEU A 181 0.81 -8.24 14.59
CA LEU A 181 0.01 -8.17 15.81
C LEU A 181 0.86 -8.00 17.07
N ARG A 182 2.03 -8.65 17.14
CA ARG A 182 3.01 -8.44 18.21
C ARG A 182 3.47 -6.98 18.26
N ASP A 183 3.85 -6.43 17.13
CA ASP A 183 4.37 -5.06 17.04
C ASP A 183 3.27 -4.03 17.38
N MET A 184 1.99 -4.35 17.11
CA MET A 184 0.86 -3.56 17.59
C MET A 184 0.71 -3.64 19.10
N VAL A 185 0.83 -4.84 19.71
CA VAL A 185 0.74 -5.00 21.17
C VAL A 185 1.83 -4.22 21.90
N LEU A 186 3.04 -4.20 21.33
CA LEU A 186 4.20 -3.52 21.91
C LEU A 186 4.31 -2.04 21.50
N HIS A 187 3.36 -1.53 20.73
CA HIS A 187 3.46 -0.18 20.18
C HIS A 187 3.36 0.91 21.28
N PRO A 188 4.26 1.90 21.32
CA PRO A 188 4.33 2.88 22.40
C PRO A 188 3.10 3.80 22.54
N ASN A 189 2.24 3.91 21.51
CA ASN A 189 0.97 4.63 21.63
C ASN A 189 -0.09 3.86 22.45
N ALA A 190 0.05 2.55 22.60
CA ALA A 190 -0.81 1.77 23.46
C ALA A 190 -0.41 1.95 24.93
N GLY A 191 -1.29 2.52 25.74
CA GLY A 191 -1.14 2.59 27.18
C GLY A 191 -1.53 1.29 27.86
N ALA A 192 -2.49 0.57 27.26
CA ALA A 192 -2.89 -0.78 27.64
C ALA A 192 -3.40 -1.54 26.40
N VAL A 193 -3.23 -2.86 26.41
CA VAL A 193 -3.69 -3.73 25.32
C VAL A 193 -4.44 -4.92 25.88
N LEU A 194 -5.63 -5.19 25.34
CA LEU A 194 -6.38 -6.43 25.54
C LEU A 194 -6.29 -7.28 24.29
N VAL A 195 -5.64 -8.44 24.36
CA VAL A 195 -5.58 -9.42 23.27
C VAL A 195 -6.69 -10.44 23.45
N VAL A 196 -7.49 -10.66 22.42
CA VAL A 196 -8.66 -11.56 22.44
C VAL A 196 -8.49 -12.67 21.41
N GLY A 197 -8.49 -13.92 21.89
CA GLY A 197 -8.47 -15.14 21.06
C GLY A 197 -9.78 -15.89 21.12
N LEU A 198 -9.94 -16.86 20.19
CA LEU A 198 -11.09 -17.76 20.10
C LEU A 198 -10.80 -19.13 20.74
N GLY A 199 -9.57 -19.65 20.56
CA GLY A 199 -9.09 -20.92 21.08
C GLY A 199 -8.90 -22.03 20.04
N CYS A 200 -9.44 -21.88 18.82
CA CYS A 200 -9.26 -22.84 17.71
C CYS A 200 -8.53 -22.26 16.49
N GLU A 201 -8.08 -21.02 16.59
CA GLU A 201 -7.31 -20.36 15.55
C GLU A 201 -5.88 -20.90 15.43
N ASN A 202 -5.26 -20.71 14.25
CA ASN A 202 -3.84 -21.02 14.06
C ASN A 202 -2.93 -20.11 14.93
N ASN A 203 -3.33 -18.86 15.11
CA ASN A 203 -2.62 -17.89 15.96
C ASN A 203 -3.05 -17.98 17.43
N GLN A 204 -2.85 -19.15 18.04
CA GLN A 204 -3.25 -19.40 19.42
C GLN A 204 -2.56 -18.48 20.42
N LEU A 205 -3.29 -18.06 21.46
CA LEU A 205 -2.79 -17.15 22.49
C LEU A 205 -1.51 -17.63 23.19
N SER A 206 -1.35 -18.93 23.42
CA SER A 206 -0.13 -19.48 24.03
C SER A 206 1.10 -19.19 23.17
N ALA A 207 1.04 -19.57 21.88
CA ALA A 207 2.13 -19.33 20.93
C ALA A 207 2.35 -17.84 20.65
N PHE A 208 1.29 -17.03 20.75
CA PHE A 208 1.41 -15.59 20.63
C PHE A 208 2.08 -14.93 21.84
N LYS A 209 1.80 -15.41 23.05
CA LYS A 209 2.52 -14.99 24.28
C LYS A 209 4.01 -15.27 24.19
N ASP A 210 4.39 -16.45 23.70
CA ASP A 210 5.82 -16.79 23.52
C ASP A 210 6.51 -15.82 22.53
N LEU A 211 5.79 -15.36 21.52
CA LEU A 211 6.29 -14.39 20.55
C LEU A 211 6.41 -12.97 21.11
N LEU A 212 5.53 -12.59 22.06
CA LEU A 212 5.61 -11.28 22.73
C LEU A 212 6.86 -11.15 23.60
N GLY A 213 7.33 -12.26 24.20
CA GLY A 213 8.42 -12.23 25.17
C GLY A 213 8.02 -11.60 26.50
N GLU A 214 8.87 -10.77 27.06
CA GLU A 214 8.58 -10.06 28.30
C GLU A 214 7.56 -8.94 28.06
N TYR A 215 6.48 -8.92 28.81
CA TYR A 215 5.46 -7.85 28.80
C TYR A 215 4.94 -7.61 30.21
N ASP A 216 4.45 -6.40 30.44
CA ASP A 216 3.81 -6.00 31.71
C ASP A 216 2.36 -6.49 31.70
N ALA A 217 2.00 -7.35 32.63
CA ALA A 217 0.68 -7.99 32.71
C ALA A 217 -0.25 -7.33 33.77
N GLU A 218 0.13 -6.18 34.33
CA GLU A 218 -0.67 -5.45 35.31
C GLU A 218 -1.75 -4.55 34.70
#